data_bc4b0ffa85b6618c1d1b9e0f9afbcdf9
#
_entry.id   bc4b0ffa85b6618c1d1b9e0f9afbcdf9
#
_cell.length_a   1.000
_cell.length_b   1.000
_cell.length_c   1.000
_cell.angle_alpha   90.00
_cell.angle_beta   90.00
_cell.angle_gamma   90.00
#
_symmetry.space_group_name_H-M   'P 1'
#
loop_
_entity.id
_entity.type
_entity.pdbx_description
1 polymer ?
#
loop_
_entity_poly.entity_id
_entity_poly.type
_entity_poly.pdbx_seq_one_letter_code
_entity_poly.pdbx_strand_id
1 'polypeptide(L)'
;MRFAEKIVWVCLITISIVFSLGSTIMIVRNHQHLLDTTIKQNIAFHEMSIYSLESKVFQDYYRRDLSDETQIQERVRYYIKQFETSIKSVTYAISNTQDQVIYSYIPQELQTYITKQNDQVYHIVNKSKQFMIMTSQVKIGNTVLYLTGCYDISPCFEEKNRQVITFVMIDITVIGISYFILRFLSRYLTQSIEKLNKTSQRIASGHYGERTQIQTQDEIGELSQSFDEMAHMNEKRIEELKANLEQREEFMGSFSHEVKTPMTAILGFAEMLYTMDCDEETRRKAARYIYKEGKRLENLSYTLMELLSLGDKKIELKTICIDHVIQQLKEYYQNKDNIIFHTHSCQVYSHQELLFTMMRNLIDNALKASLHNEDVIIETLLKDKHLTVMIKDQGIGMSEENIQKITEPFFMIDKSRSRAQGGAGLGLSIVKRICDVHQTQLNVESQLGKGTIISFVLEVQNNEE
;
A
#
# COMPACT_ATOMS: atom_id res chain seq x y z
N MET A 1 -14.44 18.15 -2.25
CA MET A 1 -13.05 18.42 -2.72
C MET A 1 -12.28 17.11 -2.71
N ARG A 2 -11.63 16.76 -3.81
CA ARG A 2 -10.74 15.60 -3.89
C ARG A 2 -9.50 15.83 -3.01
N PHE A 3 -8.88 14.78 -2.52
CA PHE A 3 -7.69 14.86 -1.66
C PHE A 3 -6.58 15.75 -2.26
N ALA A 4 -6.33 15.60 -3.56
CA ALA A 4 -5.42 16.45 -4.33
C ALA A 4 -5.71 17.96 -4.22
N GLU A 5 -6.96 18.35 -4.32
CA GLU A 5 -7.36 19.78 -4.22
C GLU A 5 -7.11 20.34 -2.81
N LYS A 6 -7.34 19.52 -1.76
CA LYS A 6 -7.07 19.96 -0.38
C LYS A 6 -5.59 20.27 -0.16
N ILE A 7 -4.70 19.40 -0.67
CA ILE A 7 -3.25 19.63 -0.57
C ILE A 7 -2.86 20.94 -1.27
N VAL A 8 -3.33 21.14 -2.51
CA VAL A 8 -3.02 22.35 -3.28
C VAL A 8 -3.44 23.62 -2.51
N TRP A 9 -4.67 23.64 -1.96
CA TRP A 9 -5.15 24.80 -1.21
C TRP A 9 -4.38 25.05 0.09
N VAL A 10 -4.07 24.01 0.85
CA VAL A 10 -3.28 24.15 2.09
C VAL A 10 -1.90 24.69 1.78
N CYS A 11 -1.20 24.16 0.80
CA CYS A 11 0.13 24.64 0.41
C CYS A 11 0.09 26.07 -0.12
N LEU A 12 -0.90 26.46 -0.95
CA LEU A 12 -1.04 27.82 -1.45
C LEU A 12 -1.27 28.83 -0.33
N ILE A 13 -2.17 28.51 0.61
CA ILE A 13 -2.45 29.40 1.76
C ILE A 13 -1.17 29.57 2.59
N THR A 14 -0.45 28.49 2.85
CA THR A 14 0.79 28.54 3.63
C THR A 14 1.85 29.40 2.94
N ILE A 15 2.08 29.21 1.63
CA ILE A 15 3.02 29.99 0.83
C ILE A 15 2.63 31.46 0.84
N SER A 16 1.35 31.78 0.62
CA SER A 16 0.84 33.17 0.62
C SER A 16 1.07 33.85 1.96
N ILE A 17 0.76 33.17 3.07
CA ILE A 17 0.96 33.75 4.42
C ILE A 17 2.44 34.02 4.69
N VAL A 18 3.30 33.07 4.43
CA VAL A 18 4.75 33.19 4.70
C VAL A 18 5.36 34.31 3.86
N PHE A 19 5.03 34.35 2.57
CA PHE A 19 5.58 35.37 1.68
C PHE A 19 5.05 36.76 2.00
N SER A 20 3.74 36.93 2.26
CA SER A 20 3.14 38.22 2.65
C SER A 20 3.69 38.75 3.99
N LEU A 21 3.95 37.84 4.96
CA LEU A 21 4.58 38.25 6.23
C LEU A 21 6.03 38.69 6.01
N GLY A 22 6.79 37.94 5.22
CA GLY A 22 8.18 38.26 4.89
C GLY A 22 8.30 39.60 4.15
N SER A 23 7.47 39.84 3.13
CA SER A 23 7.46 41.10 2.38
C SER A 23 7.05 42.28 3.25
N THR A 24 6.07 42.11 4.12
CA THR A 24 5.68 43.16 5.08
C THR A 24 6.82 43.56 6.01
N ILE A 25 7.49 42.60 6.61
CA ILE A 25 8.65 42.82 7.49
C ILE A 25 9.76 43.58 6.71
N MET A 26 10.04 43.14 5.48
CA MET A 26 11.08 43.71 4.65
C MET A 26 10.76 45.16 4.27
N ILE A 27 9.52 45.48 3.88
CA ILE A 27 9.06 46.86 3.56
C ILE A 27 9.20 47.77 4.77
N VAL A 28 8.71 47.32 5.94
CA VAL A 28 8.77 48.11 7.17
C VAL A 28 10.22 48.41 7.54
N ARG A 29 11.09 47.39 7.54
CA ARG A 29 12.51 47.55 7.88
C ARG A 29 13.25 48.47 6.90
N ASN A 30 13.00 48.32 5.61
CA ASN A 30 13.63 49.13 4.59
C ASN A 30 13.17 50.60 4.66
N HIS A 31 11.86 50.83 4.89
CA HIS A 31 11.32 52.16 5.08
C HIS A 31 11.91 52.84 6.33
N GLN A 32 12.00 52.14 7.45
CA GLN A 32 12.63 52.69 8.68
C GLN A 32 14.09 53.03 8.43
N HIS A 33 14.85 52.19 7.77
CA HIS A 33 16.26 52.45 7.45
C HIS A 33 16.42 53.68 6.52
N LEU A 34 15.59 53.76 5.47
CA LEU A 34 15.60 54.89 4.55
C LEU A 34 15.26 56.18 5.24
N LEU A 35 14.22 56.18 6.07
CA LEU A 35 13.79 57.34 6.85
C LEU A 35 14.87 57.79 7.83
N ASP A 36 15.46 56.88 8.59
CA ASP A 36 16.52 57.19 9.56
C ASP A 36 17.76 57.77 8.88
N THR A 37 18.15 57.19 7.72
CA THR A 37 19.27 57.70 6.92
C THR A 37 18.98 59.10 6.38
N THR A 38 17.76 59.34 5.89
CA THR A 38 17.36 60.66 5.38
C THR A 38 17.31 61.71 6.48
N ILE A 39 16.81 61.35 7.66
CA ILE A 39 16.81 62.23 8.84
C ILE A 39 18.25 62.61 9.21
N LYS A 40 19.17 61.66 9.32
CA LYS A 40 20.57 61.93 9.65
C LYS A 40 21.26 62.81 8.62
N GLN A 41 21.01 62.57 7.34
CA GLN A 41 21.51 63.42 6.25
C GLN A 41 20.99 64.83 6.31
N ASN A 42 19.68 65.02 6.56
CA ASN A 42 19.07 66.33 6.68
C ASN A 42 19.55 67.13 7.91
N ILE A 43 19.79 66.43 9.05
CA ILE A 43 20.38 67.07 10.24
C ILE A 43 21.79 67.56 9.90
N ALA A 44 22.66 66.69 9.34
CA ALA A 44 24.02 67.12 8.98
C ALA A 44 24.02 68.27 7.95
N PHE A 45 23.08 68.20 6.98
CA PHE A 45 22.92 69.31 6.01
C PHE A 45 22.46 70.59 6.62
N HIS A 46 21.54 70.55 7.59
CA HIS A 46 21.08 71.73 8.32
C HIS A 46 22.22 72.40 9.11
N GLU A 47 23.02 71.61 9.85
CA GLU A 47 24.18 72.10 10.59
C GLU A 47 25.23 72.73 9.66
N MET A 48 25.47 72.11 8.48
CA MET A 48 26.38 72.68 7.49
C MET A 48 25.85 73.97 6.89
N SER A 49 24.52 74.09 6.71
CA SER A 49 23.89 75.29 6.23
C SER A 49 24.05 76.44 7.25
N ILE A 50 23.88 76.18 8.56
CA ILE A 50 24.09 77.13 9.64
C ILE A 50 25.55 77.61 9.62
N TYR A 51 26.49 76.71 9.66
CA TYR A 51 27.92 76.97 9.64
C TYR A 51 28.33 77.82 8.42
N SER A 52 27.81 77.46 7.25
CA SER A 52 28.07 78.23 6.02
C SER A 52 27.48 79.66 6.08
N LEU A 53 26.27 79.82 6.66
CA LEU A 53 25.60 81.09 6.83
C LEU A 53 26.37 81.93 7.80
N GLU A 54 26.69 81.42 9.00
CA GLU A 54 27.46 82.18 10.03
C GLU A 54 28.82 82.60 9.45
N SER A 55 29.54 81.75 8.78
CA SER A 55 30.85 82.05 8.18
C SER A 55 30.77 83.19 7.16
N LYS A 56 29.79 83.10 6.24
CA LYS A 56 29.63 84.11 5.16
C LYS A 56 29.19 85.47 5.74
N VAL A 57 28.22 85.51 6.66
CA VAL A 57 27.73 86.72 7.28
C VAL A 57 28.79 87.34 8.20
N PHE A 58 29.56 86.48 8.93
CA PHE A 58 30.65 86.94 9.77
C PHE A 58 31.80 87.60 8.98
N GLN A 59 32.07 86.99 7.76
CA GLN A 59 33.07 87.61 6.85
C GLN A 59 32.62 89.01 6.38
N ASP A 60 31.33 89.24 6.07
CA ASP A 60 30.81 90.54 5.70
C ASP A 60 30.71 91.49 6.91
N TYR A 61 30.40 90.97 8.12
CA TYR A 61 30.37 91.73 9.35
C TYR A 61 31.70 92.50 9.62
N TYR A 62 32.81 91.79 9.49
CA TYR A 62 34.12 92.39 9.67
C TYR A 62 34.60 93.24 8.48
N ARG A 63 34.25 92.90 7.27
CA ARG A 63 34.67 93.61 6.08
C ARG A 63 33.93 94.97 5.87
N ARG A 64 32.70 95.04 6.32
CA ARG A 64 31.79 96.15 6.03
C ARG A 64 31.35 96.94 7.23
N ASP A 65 31.93 96.66 8.40
CA ASP A 65 31.61 97.37 9.69
C ASP A 65 30.06 97.40 9.97
N LEU A 66 29.41 96.21 9.82
CA LEU A 66 27.97 96.07 10.03
C LEU A 66 27.66 96.20 11.53
N SER A 67 27.30 97.40 11.98
CA SER A 67 27.01 97.69 13.40
C SER A 67 25.50 97.57 13.74
N ASP A 68 24.63 97.59 12.73
CA ASP A 68 23.20 97.59 12.89
C ASP A 68 22.55 96.22 12.66
N GLU A 69 21.67 95.82 13.56
CA GLU A 69 20.92 94.53 13.48
C GLU A 69 20.15 94.37 12.17
N THR A 70 19.58 95.51 11.64
CA THR A 70 18.83 95.48 10.37
C THR A 70 19.73 95.13 9.18
N GLN A 71 20.98 95.58 9.18
CA GLN A 71 21.94 95.31 8.15
C GLN A 71 22.38 93.77 8.21
N ILE A 72 22.51 93.24 9.41
CA ILE A 72 22.82 91.78 9.60
C ILE A 72 21.65 90.97 9.09
N GLN A 73 20.41 91.34 9.41
CA GLN A 73 19.21 90.64 8.94
C GLN A 73 19.09 90.68 7.40
N GLU A 74 19.36 91.81 6.75
CA GLU A 74 19.40 91.85 5.26
C GLU A 74 20.46 90.96 4.61
N ARG A 75 21.64 90.83 5.24
CA ARG A 75 22.69 89.96 4.74
C ARG A 75 22.35 88.50 4.94
N VAL A 76 21.81 88.12 6.07
CA VAL A 76 21.30 86.76 6.31
C VAL A 76 20.22 86.43 5.29
N ARG A 77 19.24 87.32 5.05
CA ARG A 77 18.21 87.19 4.04
C ARG A 77 18.82 86.93 2.62
N TYR A 78 19.86 87.66 2.24
CA TYR A 78 20.52 87.57 0.96
C TYR A 78 21.17 86.18 0.79
N TYR A 79 21.91 85.70 1.78
CA TYR A 79 22.58 84.42 1.70
C TYR A 79 21.61 83.22 1.72
N ILE A 80 20.55 83.29 2.47
CA ILE A 80 19.54 82.21 2.48
C ILE A 80 18.83 82.20 1.14
N LYS A 81 18.46 83.25 0.53
CA LYS A 81 17.90 83.25 -0.82
C LYS A 81 18.86 82.67 -1.84
N GLN A 82 20.15 82.81 -1.66
CA GLN A 82 21.15 82.15 -2.48
C GLN A 82 21.22 80.65 -2.22
N PHE A 83 21.08 80.15 -1.00
CA PHE A 83 20.98 78.74 -0.66
C PHE A 83 19.74 78.09 -1.29
N GLU A 84 18.58 78.73 -1.21
CA GLU A 84 17.32 78.19 -1.77
C GLU A 84 17.39 78.10 -3.28
N THR A 85 18.04 79.02 -3.98
CA THR A 85 18.22 78.93 -5.41
C THR A 85 19.14 77.77 -5.82
N SER A 86 20.04 77.40 -4.93
CA SER A 86 20.99 76.32 -5.19
C SER A 86 20.42 74.93 -4.85
N ILE A 87 19.44 74.83 -3.93
CA ILE A 87 18.94 73.59 -3.41
C ILE A 87 17.40 73.57 -3.38
N LYS A 88 16.79 73.09 -4.43
CA LYS A 88 15.31 73.13 -4.62
C LYS A 88 14.49 72.24 -3.64
N SER A 89 15.15 71.37 -2.86
CA SER A 89 14.47 70.45 -1.93
C SER A 89 14.34 71.00 -0.50
N VAL A 90 14.87 72.15 -0.21
CA VAL A 90 14.85 72.74 1.14
C VAL A 90 14.36 74.15 1.06
N THR A 91 13.46 74.52 1.98
CA THR A 91 13.01 75.86 2.15
C THR A 91 13.37 76.34 3.53
N TYR A 92 13.70 77.66 3.65
CA TYR A 92 14.16 78.25 4.91
C TYR A 92 13.27 79.40 5.38
N ALA A 93 13.25 79.54 6.70
CA ALA A 93 12.73 80.75 7.34
C ALA A 93 13.74 81.26 8.37
N ILE A 94 13.74 82.57 8.59
CA ILE A 94 14.49 83.19 9.66
C ILE A 94 13.53 84.02 10.55
N SER A 95 13.73 83.85 11.84
CA SER A 95 13.04 84.61 12.84
C SER A 95 14.02 85.28 13.83
N ASN A 96 13.59 86.36 14.45
CA ASN A 96 14.34 87.03 15.53
C ASN A 96 14.04 86.36 16.88
N THR A 97 14.64 86.89 17.95
CA THR A 97 14.41 86.47 19.34
C THR A 97 12.98 86.65 19.84
N GLN A 98 12.15 87.41 19.15
CA GLN A 98 10.75 87.70 19.49
C GLN A 98 9.75 86.95 18.61
N ASP A 99 10.18 85.89 17.89
CA ASP A 99 9.39 85.10 16.95
C ASP A 99 8.87 85.86 15.73
N GLN A 100 9.39 87.03 15.46
CA GLN A 100 9.04 87.81 14.26
C GLN A 100 9.80 87.18 13.07
N VAL A 101 9.06 86.74 12.04
CA VAL A 101 9.62 86.17 10.83
C VAL A 101 10.21 87.25 9.96
N ILE A 102 11.51 87.30 9.80
CA ILE A 102 12.26 88.26 8.98
C ILE A 102 12.19 87.90 7.51
N TYR A 103 12.27 86.59 7.27
CA TYR A 103 12.18 85.99 5.93
C TYR A 103 11.59 84.61 6.02
N SER A 104 10.73 84.20 5.09
CA SER A 104 10.21 82.87 4.99
C SER A 104 9.87 82.47 3.54
N TYR A 105 10.33 81.34 3.10
CA TYR A 105 9.89 80.67 1.87
C TYR A 105 9.19 79.39 2.21
N ILE A 106 8.99 79.07 3.49
CA ILE A 106 8.27 77.89 3.96
C ILE A 106 6.78 78.11 3.62
N PRO A 107 6.11 77.01 3.09
CA PRO A 107 4.68 77.10 2.79
C PRO A 107 3.84 77.59 3.97
N GLN A 108 2.81 78.41 3.69
CA GLN A 108 1.96 79.01 4.74
C GLN A 108 1.37 77.96 5.73
N GLU A 109 1.05 76.83 5.23
CA GLU A 109 0.52 75.71 6.02
C GLU A 109 1.51 75.16 7.09
N LEU A 110 2.80 75.39 6.93
CA LEU A 110 3.87 74.99 7.82
C LEU A 110 4.45 76.03 8.67
N GLN A 111 4.00 77.34 8.52
CA GLN A 111 4.51 78.48 9.27
C GLN A 111 4.19 78.42 10.76
N THR A 112 3.13 77.68 11.15
CA THR A 112 2.76 77.43 12.56
C THR A 112 3.80 76.60 13.32
N TYR A 113 4.69 75.91 12.59
CA TYR A 113 5.75 75.07 13.17
C TYR A 113 7.09 75.82 13.27
N ILE A 114 7.16 77.05 12.87
CA ILE A 114 8.32 77.96 13.05
C ILE A 114 8.29 78.46 14.46
N THR A 115 8.84 77.72 15.41
CA THR A 115 8.84 78.10 16.84
C THR A 115 10.25 78.07 17.43
N LYS A 116 10.55 78.92 18.41
CA LYS A 116 11.83 79.04 19.08
C LYS A 116 12.23 77.86 19.96
N GLN A 117 11.25 77.21 20.50
CA GLN A 117 11.47 76.26 21.61
C GLN A 117 11.03 74.88 21.25
N ASN A 118 12.01 73.99 21.05
CA ASN A 118 11.74 72.59 21.05
C ASN A 118 12.91 71.83 21.61
N ASP A 119 12.63 70.99 22.61
CA ASP A 119 13.53 70.01 23.14
C ASP A 119 13.86 68.84 22.10
N GLN A 120 13.17 68.90 20.97
CA GLN A 120 13.38 67.93 19.86
C GLN A 120 14.19 68.60 18.74
N VAL A 121 15.18 67.79 18.22
CA VAL A 121 16.04 68.26 17.14
C VAL A 121 15.27 68.49 15.84
N TYR A 122 14.14 67.79 15.63
CA TYR A 122 13.28 67.97 14.45
C TYR A 122 11.83 67.57 14.72
N HIS A 123 10.93 68.05 13.86
CA HIS A 123 9.52 67.62 13.77
C HIS A 123 9.19 67.06 12.40
N ILE A 124 8.44 65.95 12.36
CA ILE A 124 7.87 65.47 11.13
C ILE A 124 6.41 65.87 11.05
N VAL A 125 6.07 66.60 10.00
CA VAL A 125 4.72 67.13 9.76
C VAL A 125 4.13 66.45 8.53
N ASN A 126 2.99 65.77 8.71
CA ASN A 126 2.21 65.14 7.64
C ASN A 126 1.10 66.08 7.19
N LYS A 127 1.19 66.56 5.98
CA LYS A 127 0.17 67.39 5.28
C LYS A 127 -0.09 66.78 3.91
N SER A 128 -0.24 67.58 2.88
CA SER A 128 -0.27 67.07 1.48
C SER A 128 1.04 66.39 1.09
N LYS A 129 2.13 66.78 1.71
CA LYS A 129 3.48 66.14 1.66
C LYS A 129 4.01 65.98 3.07
N GLN A 130 5.03 65.12 3.22
CA GLN A 130 5.72 64.92 4.50
C GLN A 130 6.97 65.78 4.55
N PHE A 131 7.04 66.59 5.60
CA PHE A 131 8.15 67.48 5.81
C PHE A 131 8.82 67.23 7.15
N MET A 132 10.14 67.35 7.17
CA MET A 132 10.95 67.41 8.36
C MET A 132 11.33 68.87 8.63
N ILE A 133 10.99 69.43 9.77
CA ILE A 133 11.25 70.78 10.15
C ILE A 133 12.24 70.80 11.31
N MET A 134 13.31 71.61 11.15
CA MET A 134 14.34 71.86 12.18
C MET A 134 14.58 73.34 12.35
N THR A 135 14.69 73.78 13.60
CA THR A 135 15.02 75.15 13.94
C THR A 135 16.27 75.15 14.81
N SER A 136 17.26 75.95 14.43
CA SER A 136 18.51 76.05 15.16
C SER A 136 18.94 77.55 15.30
N GLN A 137 19.67 77.79 16.33
CA GLN A 137 20.16 79.18 16.63
C GLN A 137 21.39 79.49 15.74
N VAL A 138 21.39 80.70 15.17
CA VAL A 138 22.49 81.29 14.40
C VAL A 138 22.99 82.50 15.12
N LYS A 139 24.28 82.59 15.50
CA LYS A 139 24.89 83.67 16.22
C LYS A 139 25.84 84.48 15.33
N ILE A 140 25.57 85.80 15.18
CA ILE A 140 26.39 86.70 14.36
C ILE A 140 26.74 87.86 15.20
N GLY A 141 27.94 87.90 15.74
CA GLY A 141 28.31 88.96 16.71
C GLY A 141 27.41 88.90 17.96
N ASN A 142 26.72 89.99 18.26
CA ASN A 142 25.76 90.10 19.37
C ASN A 142 24.29 89.81 18.98
N THR A 143 24.06 89.51 17.67
CA THR A 143 22.71 89.28 17.15
C THR A 143 22.46 87.75 17.14
N VAL A 144 21.31 87.35 17.69
CA VAL A 144 20.85 85.99 17.71
C VAL A 144 19.62 85.87 16.81
N LEU A 145 19.69 84.92 15.82
CA LEU A 145 18.62 84.63 14.90
C LEU A 145 18.33 83.14 14.95
N TYR A 146 17.18 82.73 14.45
CA TYR A 146 16.78 81.34 14.36
C TYR A 146 16.57 80.95 12.90
N LEU A 147 17.34 79.99 12.42
CA LEU A 147 17.17 79.43 11.10
C LEU A 147 16.28 78.15 11.19
N THR A 148 15.13 78.23 10.54
CA THR A 148 14.25 77.08 10.37
C THR A 148 14.41 76.52 8.97
N GLY A 149 14.83 75.23 8.86
CA GLY A 149 14.90 74.48 7.59
C GLY A 149 13.69 73.54 7.50
N CYS A 150 13.07 73.55 6.35
CA CYS A 150 11.97 72.63 6.01
C CYS A 150 12.42 71.69 4.85
N TYR A 151 12.53 70.45 5.13
CA TYR A 151 13.04 69.39 4.24
C TYR A 151 11.92 68.50 3.74
N ASP A 152 11.75 68.34 2.43
CA ASP A 152 10.76 67.45 1.84
C ASP A 152 11.26 65.98 1.96
N ILE A 153 10.59 65.19 2.81
CA ILE A 153 10.86 63.75 3.01
C ILE A 153 9.81 62.86 2.34
N SER A 154 8.87 63.46 1.56
CA SER A 154 7.86 62.69 0.79
C SER A 154 8.44 61.57 -0.08
N PRO A 155 9.64 61.73 -0.71
CA PRO A 155 10.22 60.64 -1.49
C PRO A 155 10.42 59.33 -0.72
N CYS A 156 10.66 59.39 0.61
CA CYS A 156 10.76 58.19 1.44
C CYS A 156 9.44 57.41 1.51
N PHE A 157 8.32 58.11 1.54
CA PHE A 157 6.97 57.51 1.60
C PHE A 157 6.50 57.08 0.22
N GLU A 158 6.85 57.80 -0.83
CA GLU A 158 6.58 57.36 -2.21
C GLU A 158 7.34 56.09 -2.54
N GLU A 159 8.60 55.96 -2.12
CA GLU A 159 9.39 54.78 -2.28
C GLU A 159 8.77 53.56 -1.56
N LYS A 160 8.27 53.78 -0.31
CA LYS A 160 7.51 52.77 0.43
C LYS A 160 6.31 52.27 -0.38
N ASN A 161 5.49 53.19 -0.91
CA ASN A 161 4.30 52.84 -1.69
C ASN A 161 4.67 52.07 -2.97
N ARG A 162 5.74 52.47 -3.66
CA ARG A 162 6.26 51.78 -4.83
C ARG A 162 6.68 50.35 -4.47
N GLN A 163 7.37 50.18 -3.33
CA GLN A 163 7.76 48.84 -2.85
C GLN A 163 6.54 47.98 -2.54
N VAL A 164 5.51 48.51 -1.89
CA VAL A 164 4.25 47.79 -1.63
C VAL A 164 3.64 47.26 -2.93
N ILE A 165 3.52 48.10 -3.96
CA ILE A 165 2.95 47.69 -5.25
C ILE A 165 3.81 46.62 -5.89
N THR A 166 5.14 46.78 -5.88
CA THR A 166 6.07 45.82 -6.44
C THR A 166 5.95 44.44 -5.75
N PHE A 167 5.92 44.41 -4.43
CA PHE A 167 5.77 43.17 -3.67
C PHE A 167 4.42 42.51 -3.89
N VAL A 168 3.31 43.25 -4.00
CA VAL A 168 1.99 42.73 -4.33
C VAL A 168 2.01 42.06 -5.72
N MET A 169 2.65 42.66 -6.70
CA MET A 169 2.78 42.07 -8.04
C MET A 169 3.61 40.78 -8.03
N ILE A 170 4.70 40.76 -7.24
CA ILE A 170 5.51 39.54 -7.04
C ILE A 170 4.68 38.47 -6.33
N ASP A 171 3.93 38.78 -5.27
CA ASP A 171 3.05 37.87 -4.55
C ASP A 171 2.06 37.17 -5.49
N ILE A 172 1.35 37.98 -6.30
CA ILE A 172 0.38 37.41 -7.28
C ILE A 172 1.07 36.45 -8.26
N THR A 173 2.27 36.84 -8.72
CA THR A 173 3.03 36.01 -9.67
C THR A 173 3.47 34.69 -9.02
N VAL A 174 4.01 34.74 -7.80
CA VAL A 174 4.45 33.56 -7.03
C VAL A 174 3.28 32.62 -6.75
N ILE A 175 2.13 33.15 -6.32
CA ILE A 175 0.91 32.38 -6.08
C ILE A 175 0.45 31.69 -7.38
N GLY A 176 0.44 32.42 -8.50
CA GLY A 176 0.07 31.87 -9.81
C GLY A 176 0.97 30.71 -10.25
N ILE A 177 2.27 30.90 -10.19
CA ILE A 177 3.26 29.86 -10.54
C ILE A 177 3.12 28.67 -9.59
N SER A 178 3.03 28.90 -8.28
CA SER A 178 2.87 27.84 -7.28
C SER A 178 1.59 27.03 -7.49
N TYR A 179 0.48 27.67 -7.87
CA TYR A 179 -0.76 26.96 -8.21
C TYR A 179 -0.58 25.97 -9.35
N PHE A 180 0.09 26.38 -10.44
CA PHE A 180 0.30 25.48 -11.58
C PHE A 180 1.24 24.31 -11.23
N ILE A 181 2.34 24.59 -10.51
CA ILE A 181 3.28 23.54 -10.07
C ILE A 181 2.58 22.54 -9.14
N LEU A 182 1.90 23.04 -8.10
CA LEU A 182 1.21 22.18 -7.12
C LEU A 182 0.09 21.36 -7.77
N ARG A 183 -0.65 21.94 -8.71
CA ARG A 183 -1.71 21.22 -9.43
C ARG A 183 -1.14 20.11 -10.31
N PHE A 184 -0.01 20.35 -10.98
CA PHE A 184 0.68 19.34 -11.77
C PHE A 184 1.21 18.21 -10.89
N LEU A 185 1.94 18.54 -9.83
CA LEU A 185 2.51 17.56 -8.90
C LEU A 185 1.43 16.74 -8.19
N SER A 186 0.37 17.41 -7.72
CA SER A 186 -0.75 16.75 -7.06
C SER A 186 -1.48 15.76 -7.98
N ARG A 187 -1.66 16.11 -9.27
CA ARG A 187 -2.22 15.17 -10.25
C ARG A 187 -1.34 13.96 -10.47
N TYR A 188 -0.05 14.19 -10.65
CA TYR A 188 0.93 13.11 -10.86
C TYR A 188 0.91 12.09 -9.73
N LEU A 189 1.01 12.54 -8.48
CA LEU A 189 1.00 11.67 -7.30
C LEU A 189 -0.36 10.97 -7.09
N THR A 190 -1.47 11.68 -7.30
CA THR A 190 -2.80 11.13 -7.01
C THR A 190 -3.26 10.14 -8.09
N GLN A 191 -2.76 10.22 -9.32
CA GLN A 191 -3.13 9.33 -10.42
C GLN A 191 -2.78 7.88 -10.11
N SER A 192 -1.61 7.62 -9.55
CA SER A 192 -1.17 6.28 -9.16
C SER A 192 -2.06 5.70 -8.05
N ILE A 193 -2.40 6.49 -7.03
CA ILE A 193 -3.30 6.09 -5.95
C ILE A 193 -4.72 5.81 -6.47
N GLU A 194 -5.23 6.62 -7.40
CA GLU A 194 -6.55 6.41 -8.01
C GLU A 194 -6.59 5.12 -8.83
N LYS A 195 -5.50 4.80 -9.55
CA LYS A 195 -5.36 3.55 -10.30
C LYS A 195 -5.37 2.34 -9.35
N LEU A 196 -4.60 2.40 -8.26
CA LEU A 196 -4.54 1.36 -7.24
C LEU A 196 -5.93 1.13 -6.59
N ASN A 197 -6.64 2.21 -6.24
CA ASN A 197 -7.98 2.11 -5.67
C ASN A 197 -9.00 1.50 -6.66
N LYS A 198 -8.96 1.87 -7.94
CA LYS A 198 -9.84 1.29 -8.97
C LYS A 198 -9.56 -0.20 -9.16
N THR A 199 -8.30 -0.60 -9.24
CA THR A 199 -7.92 -2.02 -9.34
C THR A 199 -8.38 -2.80 -8.10
N SER A 200 -8.21 -2.24 -6.90
CA SER A 200 -8.71 -2.83 -5.65
C SER A 200 -10.23 -3.06 -5.69
N GLN A 201 -11.00 -2.09 -6.15
CA GLN A 201 -12.46 -2.22 -6.28
C GLN A 201 -12.85 -3.29 -7.32
N ARG A 202 -12.13 -3.41 -8.43
CA ARG A 202 -12.37 -4.45 -9.44
C ARG A 202 -12.07 -5.84 -8.90
N ILE A 203 -10.96 -6.02 -8.18
CA ILE A 203 -10.64 -7.29 -7.51
C ILE A 203 -11.70 -7.64 -6.48
N ALA A 204 -12.15 -6.69 -5.65
CA ALA A 204 -13.23 -6.88 -4.69
C ALA A 204 -14.58 -7.24 -5.34
N SER A 205 -14.83 -6.82 -6.57
CA SER A 205 -16.02 -7.19 -7.36
C SER A 205 -15.89 -8.51 -8.12
N GLY A 206 -14.82 -9.27 -7.88
CA GLY A 206 -14.63 -10.62 -8.43
C GLY A 206 -13.69 -10.73 -9.64
N HIS A 207 -13.07 -9.62 -10.08
CA HIS A 207 -12.11 -9.63 -11.20
C HIS A 207 -10.68 -9.87 -10.68
N TYR A 208 -10.40 -11.07 -10.21
CA TYR A 208 -9.16 -11.41 -9.50
C TYR A 208 -7.89 -11.36 -10.35
N GLY A 209 -7.99 -11.45 -11.68
CA GLY A 209 -6.86 -11.35 -12.62
C GLY A 209 -6.37 -9.92 -12.89
N GLU A 210 -7.02 -8.89 -12.34
CA GLU A 210 -6.60 -7.49 -12.51
C GLU A 210 -5.31 -7.19 -11.72
N ARG A 211 -4.47 -6.31 -12.31
CA ARG A 211 -3.21 -5.86 -11.68
C ARG A 211 -3.08 -4.36 -11.83
N THR A 212 -2.37 -3.74 -10.91
CA THR A 212 -2.19 -2.29 -10.88
C THR A 212 -1.28 -1.80 -12.00
N GLN A 213 -0.23 -2.55 -12.35
CA GLN A 213 0.76 -2.22 -13.37
C GLN A 213 1.37 -0.82 -13.17
N ILE A 214 1.61 -0.41 -11.93
CA ILE A 214 2.28 0.85 -11.59
C ILE A 214 3.77 0.56 -11.48
N GLN A 215 4.60 1.23 -12.30
CA GLN A 215 6.06 1.02 -12.37
C GLN A 215 6.78 2.30 -11.91
N THR A 216 6.50 2.79 -10.71
CA THR A 216 7.26 3.87 -10.10
C THR A 216 8.36 3.30 -9.20
N GLN A 217 9.49 4.03 -9.04
CA GLN A 217 10.61 3.63 -8.16
C GLN A 217 10.50 4.29 -6.77
N ASP A 218 9.28 4.50 -6.28
CA ASP A 218 8.96 5.11 -5.02
C ASP A 218 8.10 4.17 -4.14
N GLU A 219 7.68 4.65 -2.99
CA GLU A 219 6.86 3.90 -2.04
C GLU A 219 5.51 3.46 -2.65
N ILE A 220 5.03 4.18 -3.66
CA ILE A 220 3.80 3.82 -4.39
C ILE A 220 4.05 2.61 -5.31
N GLY A 221 5.24 2.54 -5.91
CA GLY A 221 5.66 1.38 -6.70
C GLY A 221 5.80 0.12 -5.85
N GLU A 222 6.43 0.22 -4.67
CA GLU A 222 6.57 -0.88 -3.71
C GLU A 222 5.20 -1.37 -3.21
N LEU A 223 4.31 -0.43 -2.86
CA LEU A 223 2.94 -0.74 -2.47
C LEU A 223 2.17 -1.44 -3.59
N SER A 224 2.34 -0.98 -4.83
CA SER A 224 1.72 -1.59 -6.01
C SER A 224 2.17 -3.03 -6.22
N GLN A 225 3.47 -3.31 -6.10
CA GLN A 225 4.02 -4.65 -6.21
C GLN A 225 3.46 -5.58 -5.12
N SER A 226 3.49 -5.15 -3.86
CA SER A 226 2.95 -5.93 -2.74
C SER A 226 1.45 -6.21 -2.91
N PHE A 227 0.70 -5.24 -3.45
CA PHE A 227 -0.71 -5.42 -3.77
C PHE A 227 -0.94 -6.43 -4.89
N ASP A 228 -0.14 -6.38 -5.96
CA ASP A 228 -0.23 -7.31 -7.09
C ASP A 228 0.15 -8.74 -6.69
N GLU A 229 1.15 -8.92 -5.79
CA GLU A 229 1.49 -10.22 -5.18
C GLU A 229 0.33 -10.78 -4.35
N MET A 230 -0.28 -9.95 -3.49
CA MET A 230 -1.46 -10.34 -2.72
C MET A 230 -2.63 -10.74 -3.63
N ALA A 231 -2.88 -9.99 -4.69
CA ALA A 231 -3.92 -10.28 -5.68
C ALA A 231 -3.66 -11.63 -6.38
N HIS A 232 -2.41 -11.91 -6.75
CA HIS A 232 -2.02 -13.18 -7.36
C HIS A 232 -2.25 -14.37 -6.41
N MET A 233 -1.85 -14.24 -5.15
CA MET A 233 -2.07 -15.30 -4.16
C MET A 233 -3.56 -15.55 -3.89
N ASN A 234 -4.38 -14.49 -3.87
CA ASN A 234 -5.83 -14.65 -3.72
C ASN A 234 -6.47 -15.32 -4.93
N GLU A 235 -6.08 -14.94 -6.15
CA GLU A 235 -6.53 -15.58 -7.38
C GLU A 235 -6.25 -17.10 -7.34
N LYS A 236 -5.02 -17.49 -7.04
CA LYS A 236 -4.61 -18.89 -6.92
C LYS A 236 -5.43 -19.64 -5.87
N ARG A 237 -5.64 -19.04 -4.69
CA ARG A 237 -6.46 -19.67 -3.64
C ARG A 237 -7.91 -19.88 -4.06
N ILE A 238 -8.47 -18.93 -4.80
CA ILE A 238 -9.84 -19.03 -5.29
C ILE A 238 -9.96 -20.13 -6.35
N GLU A 239 -8.96 -20.26 -7.23
CA GLU A 239 -8.90 -21.36 -8.20
C GLU A 239 -8.80 -22.72 -7.51
N GLU A 240 -7.91 -22.85 -6.51
CA GLU A 240 -7.78 -24.07 -5.70
C GLU A 240 -9.09 -24.40 -4.97
N LEU A 241 -9.77 -23.41 -4.39
CA LEU A 241 -11.07 -23.60 -3.73
C LEU A 241 -12.16 -24.06 -4.71
N LYS A 242 -12.20 -23.49 -5.91
CA LYS A 242 -13.16 -23.92 -6.97
C LYS A 242 -12.91 -25.35 -7.39
N ALA A 243 -11.65 -25.73 -7.67
CA ALA A 243 -11.28 -27.09 -8.03
C ALA A 243 -11.67 -28.10 -6.91
N ASN A 244 -11.43 -27.74 -5.65
CA ASN A 244 -11.84 -28.56 -4.50
C ASN A 244 -13.37 -28.70 -4.39
N LEU A 245 -14.12 -27.62 -4.67
CA LEU A 245 -15.60 -27.69 -4.68
C LEU A 245 -16.12 -28.56 -5.79
N GLU A 246 -15.59 -28.44 -7.01
CA GLU A 246 -15.95 -29.26 -8.16
C GLU A 246 -15.69 -30.75 -7.88
N GLN A 247 -14.51 -31.09 -7.33
CA GLN A 247 -14.20 -32.47 -6.92
C GLN A 247 -15.19 -33.00 -5.86
N ARG A 248 -15.56 -32.14 -4.89
CA ARG A 248 -16.52 -32.51 -3.86
C ARG A 248 -17.91 -32.73 -4.41
N GLU A 249 -18.36 -31.92 -5.36
CA GLU A 249 -19.65 -32.08 -6.04
C GLU A 249 -19.70 -33.36 -6.87
N GLU A 250 -18.64 -33.64 -7.63
CA GLU A 250 -18.51 -34.88 -8.41
C GLU A 250 -18.54 -36.11 -7.51
N PHE A 251 -17.78 -36.07 -6.39
CA PHE A 251 -17.79 -37.11 -5.38
C PHE A 251 -19.20 -37.38 -4.82
N MET A 252 -19.92 -36.29 -4.40
CA MET A 252 -21.28 -36.41 -3.86
C MET A 252 -22.29 -36.93 -4.89
N GLY A 253 -22.14 -36.52 -6.17
CA GLY A 253 -22.95 -37.03 -7.29
C GLY A 253 -22.76 -38.52 -7.49
N SER A 254 -21.49 -38.96 -7.56
CA SER A 254 -21.12 -40.38 -7.72
C SER A 254 -21.58 -41.26 -6.55
N PHE A 255 -21.40 -40.75 -5.29
CA PHE A 255 -21.88 -41.44 -4.10
C PHE A 255 -23.40 -41.61 -4.11
N SER A 256 -24.13 -40.52 -4.41
CA SER A 256 -25.61 -40.58 -4.46
C SER A 256 -26.09 -41.63 -5.49
N HIS A 257 -25.41 -41.73 -6.61
CA HIS A 257 -25.75 -42.71 -7.66
C HIS A 257 -25.44 -44.14 -7.22
N GLU A 258 -24.30 -44.39 -6.56
CA GLU A 258 -23.92 -45.76 -6.09
C GLU A 258 -24.74 -46.22 -4.87
N VAL A 259 -25.36 -45.29 -4.09
CA VAL A 259 -26.34 -45.63 -3.05
C VAL A 259 -27.73 -45.89 -3.63
N LYS A 260 -28.18 -45.07 -4.59
CA LYS A 260 -29.54 -45.13 -5.16
C LYS A 260 -29.78 -46.49 -5.86
N THR A 261 -28.79 -47.00 -6.60
CA THR A 261 -28.95 -48.23 -7.38
C THR A 261 -29.29 -49.45 -6.51
N PRO A 262 -28.49 -49.83 -5.49
CA PRO A 262 -28.83 -50.96 -4.62
C PRO A 262 -30.09 -50.76 -3.82
N MET A 263 -30.35 -49.51 -3.39
CA MET A 263 -31.57 -49.15 -2.63
C MET A 263 -32.84 -49.36 -3.47
N THR A 264 -32.80 -48.96 -4.75
CA THR A 264 -33.92 -49.22 -5.69
C THR A 264 -34.13 -50.72 -5.91
N ALA A 265 -33.05 -51.49 -6.02
CA ALA A 265 -33.16 -52.97 -6.16
C ALA A 265 -33.74 -53.61 -4.90
N ILE A 266 -33.29 -53.23 -3.70
CA ILE A 266 -33.83 -53.70 -2.44
C ILE A 266 -35.32 -53.43 -2.34
N LEU A 267 -35.74 -52.18 -2.60
CA LEU A 267 -37.13 -51.77 -2.57
C LEU A 267 -37.96 -52.51 -3.58
N GLY A 268 -37.52 -52.66 -4.82
CA GLY A 268 -38.25 -53.37 -5.87
C GLY A 268 -38.45 -54.86 -5.56
N PHE A 269 -37.41 -55.55 -5.06
CA PHE A 269 -37.57 -56.96 -4.64
C PHE A 269 -38.42 -57.11 -3.38
N ALA A 270 -38.31 -56.16 -2.43
CA ALA A 270 -39.15 -56.13 -1.22
C ALA A 270 -40.63 -55.86 -1.56
N GLU A 271 -40.89 -54.94 -2.48
CA GLU A 271 -42.26 -54.64 -2.97
C GLU A 271 -42.85 -55.85 -3.71
N MET A 272 -42.07 -56.50 -4.55
CA MET A 272 -42.48 -57.77 -5.19
C MET A 272 -42.89 -58.85 -4.17
N LEU A 273 -42.05 -59.04 -3.13
CA LEU A 273 -42.39 -59.98 -2.03
C LEU A 273 -43.59 -59.61 -1.19
N TYR A 274 -43.90 -58.29 -1.11
CA TYR A 274 -45.04 -57.77 -0.37
C TYR A 274 -46.36 -57.83 -1.16
N THR A 275 -46.31 -57.61 -2.48
CA THR A 275 -47.51 -57.46 -3.31
C THR A 275 -47.89 -58.66 -4.11
N MET A 276 -46.94 -59.57 -4.39
CA MET A 276 -47.17 -60.76 -5.23
C MET A 276 -47.09 -62.06 -4.43
N ASP A 277 -47.97 -62.99 -4.75
CA ASP A 277 -47.90 -64.37 -4.25
C ASP A 277 -46.86 -65.10 -5.10
N CYS A 278 -45.64 -65.35 -4.53
CA CYS A 278 -44.50 -65.92 -5.23
C CYS A 278 -44.27 -67.37 -4.80
N ASP A 279 -43.82 -68.19 -5.73
CA ASP A 279 -43.31 -69.51 -5.42
C ASP A 279 -42.04 -69.47 -4.56
N GLU A 280 -41.73 -70.54 -3.90
CA GLU A 280 -40.62 -70.62 -2.91
C GLU A 280 -39.27 -70.30 -3.57
N GLU A 281 -39.07 -70.70 -4.83
CA GLU A 281 -37.81 -70.37 -5.57
C GLU A 281 -37.63 -68.87 -5.83
N THR A 282 -38.72 -68.22 -6.28
CA THR A 282 -38.74 -66.78 -6.53
C THR A 282 -38.57 -66.00 -5.24
N ARG A 283 -39.23 -66.44 -4.16
CA ARG A 283 -39.07 -65.82 -2.82
C ARG A 283 -37.62 -65.89 -2.34
N ARG A 284 -36.96 -67.03 -2.46
CA ARG A 284 -35.54 -67.20 -2.08
C ARG A 284 -34.62 -66.37 -2.93
N LYS A 285 -34.86 -66.29 -4.23
CA LYS A 285 -34.08 -65.43 -5.14
C LYS A 285 -34.19 -63.96 -4.73
N ALA A 286 -35.39 -63.45 -4.54
CA ALA A 286 -35.62 -62.08 -4.13
C ALA A 286 -34.93 -61.75 -2.77
N ALA A 287 -35.13 -62.61 -1.76
CA ALA A 287 -34.48 -62.48 -0.46
C ALA A 287 -32.95 -62.46 -0.56
N ARG A 288 -32.38 -63.29 -1.45
CA ARG A 288 -30.94 -63.34 -1.72
C ARG A 288 -30.45 -62.02 -2.38
N TYR A 289 -31.22 -61.41 -3.28
CA TYR A 289 -30.87 -60.13 -3.88
C TYR A 289 -30.95 -58.99 -2.86
N ILE A 290 -31.99 -58.94 -2.05
CA ILE A 290 -32.11 -57.95 -0.96
C ILE A 290 -30.91 -58.05 0.00
N TYR A 291 -30.57 -59.25 0.43
CA TYR A 291 -29.43 -59.49 1.31
C TYR A 291 -28.10 -59.05 0.67
N LYS A 292 -27.88 -59.44 -0.63
CA LYS A 292 -26.68 -59.11 -1.38
C LYS A 292 -26.50 -57.57 -1.52
N GLU A 293 -27.58 -56.85 -1.91
CA GLU A 293 -27.51 -55.39 -2.09
C GLU A 293 -27.46 -54.66 -0.75
N GLY A 294 -28.08 -55.18 0.32
CA GLY A 294 -27.91 -54.65 1.67
C GLY A 294 -26.48 -54.78 2.18
N LYS A 295 -25.84 -55.93 1.96
CA LYS A 295 -24.43 -56.13 2.31
C LYS A 295 -23.48 -55.24 1.49
N ARG A 296 -23.86 -54.95 0.25
CA ARG A 296 -23.13 -54.02 -0.60
C ARG A 296 -23.20 -52.58 -0.07
N LEU A 297 -24.39 -52.14 0.37
CA LEU A 297 -24.58 -50.80 1.01
C LEU A 297 -23.80 -50.68 2.32
N GLU A 298 -23.81 -51.72 3.13
CA GLU A 298 -23.04 -51.79 4.38
C GLU A 298 -21.53 -51.59 4.07
N ASN A 299 -20.98 -52.34 3.13
CA ASN A 299 -19.59 -52.21 2.72
C ASN A 299 -19.24 -50.84 2.15
N LEU A 300 -20.15 -50.27 1.33
CA LEU A 300 -19.98 -48.93 0.80
C LEU A 300 -19.90 -47.87 1.95
N SER A 301 -20.78 -48.00 2.96
CA SER A 301 -20.78 -47.15 4.12
C SER A 301 -19.49 -47.23 4.94
N TYR A 302 -18.99 -48.47 5.21
CA TYR A 302 -17.72 -48.64 5.91
C TYR A 302 -16.54 -48.07 5.13
N THR A 303 -16.47 -48.31 3.81
CA THR A 303 -15.40 -47.80 2.96
C THR A 303 -15.41 -46.28 2.89
N LEU A 304 -16.61 -45.67 2.87
CA LEU A 304 -16.75 -44.20 2.94
C LEU A 304 -16.29 -43.63 4.28
N MET A 305 -16.68 -44.25 5.40
CA MET A 305 -16.21 -43.83 6.72
C MET A 305 -14.69 -43.92 6.84
N GLU A 306 -14.08 -44.98 6.30
CA GLU A 306 -12.63 -45.18 6.26
C GLU A 306 -11.97 -44.04 5.46
N LEU A 307 -12.48 -43.72 4.28
CA LEU A 307 -11.98 -42.61 3.44
C LEU A 307 -12.08 -41.25 4.13
N LEU A 308 -13.20 -40.93 4.80
CA LEU A 308 -13.41 -39.65 5.49
C LEU A 308 -12.56 -39.54 6.75
N SER A 309 -12.34 -40.65 7.49
CA SER A 309 -11.54 -40.62 8.72
C SER A 309 -10.06 -40.32 8.48
N LEU A 310 -9.57 -40.61 7.26
CA LEU A 310 -8.19 -40.28 6.84
C LEU A 310 -7.97 -38.80 6.53
N GLY A 311 -9.06 -38.00 6.42
CA GLY A 311 -8.97 -36.56 6.09
C GLY A 311 -8.71 -35.63 7.28
N ASP A 312 -9.19 -35.93 8.47
CA ASP A 312 -9.29 -34.99 9.60
C ASP A 312 -8.29 -35.23 10.74
N LYS A 313 -7.56 -36.35 10.76
CA LYS A 313 -6.65 -36.68 11.87
C LYS A 313 -5.20 -36.50 11.46
N LYS A 314 -4.41 -35.85 12.31
CA LYS A 314 -2.94 -35.97 12.30
C LYS A 314 -2.61 -37.41 12.69
N ILE A 315 -2.39 -38.28 11.69
CA ILE A 315 -2.00 -39.67 11.88
C ILE A 315 -0.52 -39.65 12.21
N GLU A 316 -0.17 -40.15 13.38
CA GLU A 316 1.23 -40.32 13.78
C GLU A 316 1.78 -41.60 13.20
N LEU A 317 2.75 -41.48 12.30
CA LEU A 317 3.53 -42.61 11.83
C LEU A 317 4.54 -43.02 12.91
N LYS A 318 4.78 -44.34 13.04
CA LYS A 318 5.69 -44.92 14.03
C LYS A 318 6.55 -45.98 13.35
N THR A 319 7.67 -46.32 13.96
CA THR A 319 8.47 -47.45 13.51
C THR A 319 7.73 -48.76 13.83
N ILE A 320 7.41 -49.50 12.80
CA ILE A 320 6.74 -50.81 12.89
C ILE A 320 7.53 -51.89 12.14
N CYS A 321 7.40 -53.14 12.60
CA CYS A 321 7.93 -54.24 11.86
C CYS A 321 6.96 -54.64 10.75
N ILE A 322 7.38 -54.66 9.49
CA ILE A 322 6.53 -55.04 8.34
C ILE A 322 6.01 -56.46 8.47
N ASP A 323 6.76 -57.38 9.09
CA ASP A 323 6.38 -58.78 9.26
C ASP A 323 5.06 -58.92 10.02
N HIS A 324 4.75 -58.05 10.96
CA HIS A 324 3.46 -58.09 11.66
C HIS A 324 2.30 -57.84 10.69
N VAL A 325 2.46 -56.91 9.75
CA VAL A 325 1.43 -56.62 8.74
C VAL A 325 1.33 -57.78 7.75
N ILE A 326 2.45 -58.33 7.31
CA ILE A 326 2.49 -59.47 6.42
C ILE A 326 1.85 -60.71 7.09
N GLN A 327 2.14 -60.95 8.35
CA GLN A 327 1.53 -62.07 9.10
C GLN A 327 0.01 -61.93 9.22
N GLN A 328 -0.48 -60.72 9.54
CA GLN A 328 -1.91 -60.41 9.55
C GLN A 328 -2.56 -60.63 8.18
N LEU A 329 -1.89 -60.28 7.07
CA LEU A 329 -2.39 -60.53 5.73
C LEU A 329 -2.41 -62.01 5.41
N LYS A 330 -1.38 -62.80 5.78
CA LYS A 330 -1.38 -64.26 5.62
C LYS A 330 -2.52 -64.91 6.39
N GLU A 331 -2.79 -64.50 7.60
CA GLU A 331 -3.92 -64.98 8.41
C GLU A 331 -5.28 -64.61 7.78
N TYR A 332 -5.41 -63.36 7.29
CA TYR A 332 -6.64 -62.90 6.62
C TYR A 332 -6.96 -63.67 5.35
N TYR A 333 -5.93 -64.07 4.57
CA TYR A 333 -6.07 -64.80 3.31
C TYR A 333 -5.75 -66.30 3.43
N GLN A 334 -5.75 -66.91 4.63
CA GLN A 334 -5.40 -68.29 4.89
C GLN A 334 -6.12 -69.35 4.01
N ASN A 335 -7.33 -68.99 3.51
CA ASN A 335 -8.13 -69.86 2.63
C ASN A 335 -7.94 -69.60 1.11
N LYS A 336 -6.89 -68.81 0.75
CA LYS A 336 -6.56 -68.45 -0.63
C LYS A 336 -5.18 -68.99 -0.99
N ASP A 337 -5.14 -70.07 -1.79
CA ASP A 337 -3.89 -70.75 -2.15
C ASP A 337 -3.10 -69.97 -3.25
N ASN A 338 -3.71 -69.05 -3.95
CA ASN A 338 -3.15 -68.28 -5.04
C ASN A 338 -2.53 -66.91 -4.61
N ILE A 339 -2.07 -66.76 -3.38
CA ILE A 339 -1.35 -65.59 -2.91
C ILE A 339 0.03 -65.99 -2.43
N ILE A 340 1.06 -65.41 -3.07
CA ILE A 340 2.46 -65.74 -2.79
C ILE A 340 3.15 -64.52 -2.17
N PHE A 341 3.83 -64.72 -1.03
CA PHE A 341 4.55 -63.67 -0.32
C PHE A 341 6.07 -63.90 -0.40
N HIS A 342 6.78 -63.01 -1.09
CA HIS A 342 8.23 -62.90 -1.12
C HIS A 342 8.66 -61.62 -0.41
N THR A 343 8.81 -61.66 0.91
CA THR A 343 8.97 -60.48 1.74
C THR A 343 10.25 -60.48 2.54
N HIS A 344 10.86 -59.30 2.71
CA HIS A 344 12.02 -59.07 3.56
C HIS A 344 11.59 -58.49 4.88
N SER A 345 12.14 -58.97 5.99
CA SER A 345 11.91 -58.44 7.33
C SER A 345 12.68 -57.11 7.51
N CYS A 346 12.00 -56.03 7.86
CA CYS A 346 12.62 -54.77 8.22
C CYS A 346 11.68 -53.89 9.05
N GLN A 347 12.24 -52.87 9.65
CA GLN A 347 11.49 -51.83 10.34
C GLN A 347 11.22 -50.67 9.40
N VAL A 348 9.94 -50.24 9.28
CA VAL A 348 9.51 -49.18 8.41
C VAL A 348 8.79 -48.08 9.21
N TYR A 349 8.89 -46.87 8.77
CA TYR A 349 8.13 -45.73 9.37
C TYR A 349 6.74 -45.69 8.74
N SER A 350 5.73 -46.18 9.53
CA SER A 350 4.38 -46.36 9.01
C SER A 350 3.34 -46.39 10.16
N HIS A 351 2.06 -46.54 9.78
CA HIS A 351 0.97 -46.88 10.70
C HIS A 351 0.43 -48.27 10.36
N GLN A 352 0.47 -49.20 11.32
CA GLN A 352 0.20 -50.62 11.10
C GLN A 352 -1.16 -50.87 10.44
N GLU A 353 -2.24 -50.27 10.99
CA GLU A 353 -3.59 -50.48 10.46
C GLU A 353 -3.78 -49.89 9.05
N LEU A 354 -3.18 -48.71 8.78
CA LEU A 354 -3.24 -48.12 7.45
C LEU A 354 -2.44 -48.94 6.41
N LEU A 355 -1.26 -49.42 6.77
CA LEU A 355 -0.48 -50.24 5.91
C LEU A 355 -1.19 -51.57 5.59
N PHE A 356 -1.80 -52.21 6.60
CA PHE A 356 -2.65 -53.37 6.41
C PHE A 356 -3.82 -53.08 5.46
N THR A 357 -4.55 -51.98 5.68
CA THR A 357 -5.68 -51.55 4.83
C THR A 357 -5.24 -51.28 3.40
N MET A 358 -4.11 -50.64 3.20
CA MET A 358 -3.55 -50.33 1.88
C MET A 358 -3.21 -51.62 1.13
N MET A 359 -2.44 -52.50 1.75
CA MET A 359 -2.06 -53.76 1.15
C MET A 359 -3.27 -54.68 0.87
N ARG A 360 -4.23 -54.75 1.81
CA ARG A 360 -5.48 -55.47 1.63
C ARG A 360 -6.26 -54.99 0.40
N ASN A 361 -6.44 -53.67 0.25
CA ASN A 361 -7.15 -53.10 -0.91
C ASN A 361 -6.42 -53.41 -2.23
N LEU A 362 -5.10 -53.38 -2.24
CA LEU A 362 -4.31 -53.75 -3.43
C LEU A 362 -4.41 -55.23 -3.77
N ILE A 363 -4.31 -56.11 -2.79
CA ILE A 363 -4.43 -57.58 -2.97
C ILE A 363 -5.87 -57.91 -3.42
N ASP A 364 -6.91 -57.37 -2.81
CA ASP A 364 -8.29 -57.59 -3.22
C ASP A 364 -8.55 -57.12 -4.66
N ASN A 365 -7.93 -56.03 -5.11
CA ASN A 365 -8.03 -55.61 -6.50
C ASN A 365 -7.31 -56.54 -7.46
N ALA A 366 -6.13 -57.00 -7.11
CA ALA A 366 -5.36 -57.98 -7.88
C ALA A 366 -6.15 -59.29 -8.04
N LEU A 367 -6.74 -59.82 -6.96
CA LEU A 367 -7.58 -61.00 -6.99
C LEU A 367 -8.85 -60.84 -7.86
N LYS A 368 -9.46 -59.66 -7.87
CA LYS A 368 -10.63 -59.37 -8.72
C LYS A 368 -10.26 -59.20 -10.19
N ALA A 369 -9.03 -58.77 -10.50
CA ALA A 369 -8.53 -58.65 -11.85
C ALA A 369 -8.19 -60.00 -12.50
N SER A 370 -7.75 -60.97 -11.70
CA SER A 370 -7.40 -62.31 -12.14
C SER A 370 -8.62 -63.11 -12.63
N LEU A 371 -8.50 -63.75 -13.79
CA LEU A 371 -9.61 -64.44 -14.47
C LEU A 371 -9.71 -65.92 -14.12
N HIS A 372 -8.60 -66.60 -13.89
CA HIS A 372 -8.48 -68.05 -13.78
C HIS A 372 -7.80 -68.49 -12.48
N ASN A 373 -7.97 -67.78 -11.40
CA ASN A 373 -7.33 -68.08 -10.12
C ASN A 373 -5.79 -68.04 -10.19
N GLU A 374 -5.27 -67.15 -11.06
CA GLU A 374 -3.84 -66.90 -11.26
C GLU A 374 -3.20 -66.34 -10.00
N ASP A 375 -1.90 -66.54 -9.81
CA ASP A 375 -1.17 -66.15 -8.62
C ASP A 375 -1.05 -64.64 -8.51
N VAL A 376 -1.35 -64.13 -7.33
CA VAL A 376 -1.06 -62.75 -6.91
C VAL A 376 0.21 -62.77 -6.07
N ILE A 377 1.25 -62.08 -6.54
CA ILE A 377 2.58 -62.10 -5.92
C ILE A 377 2.79 -60.79 -5.17
N ILE A 378 3.04 -60.87 -3.86
CA ILE A 378 3.45 -59.74 -3.02
C ILE A 378 4.97 -59.85 -2.81
N GLU A 379 5.67 -58.86 -3.30
CA GLU A 379 7.13 -58.82 -3.27
C GLU A 379 7.64 -57.58 -2.57
N THR A 380 8.66 -57.72 -1.73
CA THR A 380 9.32 -56.55 -1.13
C THR A 380 10.77 -56.52 -1.56
N LEU A 381 11.26 -55.35 -1.94
CA LEU A 381 12.63 -55.10 -2.33
C LEU A 381 13.25 -54.03 -1.41
N LEU A 382 14.24 -54.45 -0.63
CA LEU A 382 14.99 -53.55 0.23
C LEU A 382 16.18 -52.99 -0.54
N LYS A 383 16.22 -51.67 -0.68
CA LYS A 383 17.36 -50.99 -1.30
C LYS A 383 17.67 -49.72 -0.51
N ASP A 384 18.91 -49.65 -0.02
CA ASP A 384 19.38 -48.54 0.83
C ASP A 384 18.46 -48.32 2.06
N LYS A 385 17.85 -47.14 2.20
CA LYS A 385 16.91 -46.79 3.28
C LYS A 385 15.44 -46.89 2.86
N HIS A 386 15.13 -47.62 1.78
CA HIS A 386 13.79 -47.69 1.23
C HIS A 386 13.37 -49.14 1.02
N LEU A 387 12.15 -49.44 1.43
CA LEU A 387 11.48 -50.69 1.14
C LEU A 387 10.43 -50.45 0.06
N THR A 388 10.63 -51.01 -1.11
CA THR A 388 9.61 -51.00 -2.16
C THR A 388 8.71 -52.25 -1.97
N VAL A 389 7.41 -51.99 -1.83
CA VAL A 389 6.39 -53.05 -1.78
C VAL A 389 5.72 -53.12 -3.15
N MET A 390 5.64 -54.30 -3.73
CA MET A 390 5.05 -54.56 -5.05
C MET A 390 3.97 -55.61 -4.94
N ILE A 391 2.81 -55.36 -5.54
CA ILE A 391 1.73 -56.35 -5.72
C ILE A 391 1.55 -56.57 -7.21
N LYS A 392 1.73 -57.80 -7.64
CA LYS A 392 1.71 -58.21 -9.06
C LYS A 392 0.56 -59.16 -9.31
N ASP A 393 -0.26 -58.88 -10.32
CA ASP A 393 -1.30 -59.78 -10.83
C ASP A 393 -1.06 -60.09 -12.30
N GLN A 394 -1.64 -61.21 -12.78
CA GLN A 394 -1.65 -61.63 -14.18
C GLN A 394 -3.04 -61.45 -14.81
N GLY A 395 -3.81 -60.46 -14.31
CA GLY A 395 -5.18 -60.23 -14.69
C GLY A 395 -5.35 -59.52 -16.04
N ILE A 396 -6.51 -58.88 -16.20
CA ILE A 396 -6.92 -58.22 -17.46
C ILE A 396 -6.03 -57.04 -17.86
N GLY A 397 -5.28 -56.46 -16.92
CA GLY A 397 -4.52 -55.24 -17.14
C GLY A 397 -5.39 -54.03 -17.47
N MET A 398 -4.75 -52.87 -17.74
CA MET A 398 -5.38 -51.59 -17.97
C MET A 398 -4.74 -50.84 -19.14
N SER A 399 -5.52 -49.98 -19.79
CA SER A 399 -4.99 -48.96 -20.74
C SER A 399 -4.34 -47.81 -20.01
N GLU A 400 -3.44 -47.10 -20.68
CA GLU A 400 -2.75 -45.93 -20.13
C GLU A 400 -3.72 -44.80 -19.68
N GLU A 401 -4.80 -44.60 -20.41
CA GLU A 401 -5.87 -43.64 -20.05
C GLU A 401 -6.56 -44.01 -18.73
N ASN A 402 -6.80 -45.31 -18.49
CA ASN A 402 -7.41 -45.79 -17.26
C ASN A 402 -6.46 -45.68 -16.07
N ILE A 403 -5.15 -45.89 -16.25
CA ILE A 403 -4.14 -45.78 -15.18
C ILE A 403 -4.19 -44.37 -14.52
N GLN A 404 -4.44 -43.33 -15.30
CA GLN A 404 -4.53 -41.96 -14.76
C GLN A 404 -5.76 -41.75 -13.85
N LYS A 405 -6.84 -42.51 -14.05
CA LYS A 405 -8.13 -42.34 -13.37
C LYS A 405 -8.41 -43.34 -12.26
N ILE A 406 -7.62 -44.43 -12.17
CA ILE A 406 -7.92 -45.58 -11.24
C ILE A 406 -7.94 -45.19 -9.76
N THR A 407 -7.30 -44.06 -9.39
CA THR A 407 -7.29 -43.54 -8.02
C THR A 407 -8.43 -42.55 -7.74
N GLU A 408 -9.21 -42.20 -8.76
CA GLU A 408 -10.40 -41.36 -8.57
C GLU A 408 -11.49 -42.13 -7.82
N PRO A 409 -12.19 -41.54 -6.86
CA PRO A 409 -13.28 -42.20 -6.16
C PRO A 409 -14.41 -42.62 -7.12
N PHE A 410 -14.94 -43.84 -6.92
CA PHE A 410 -16.00 -44.49 -7.74
C PHE A 410 -15.61 -44.78 -9.19
N PHE A 411 -14.33 -44.62 -9.58
CA PHE A 411 -13.90 -45.01 -10.91
C PHE A 411 -13.83 -46.53 -11.04
N MET A 412 -14.39 -47.06 -12.11
CA MET A 412 -14.40 -48.50 -12.46
C MET A 412 -14.23 -48.64 -13.96
N ILE A 413 -13.27 -49.47 -14.38
CA ILE A 413 -13.03 -49.76 -15.80
C ILE A 413 -14.23 -50.51 -16.44
N ASP A 414 -14.76 -51.51 -15.73
CA ASP A 414 -15.99 -52.20 -16.12
C ASP A 414 -16.97 -52.18 -14.95
N LYS A 415 -17.99 -51.30 -15.06
CA LYS A 415 -19.05 -51.14 -14.04
C LYS A 415 -19.87 -52.39 -13.81
N SER A 416 -20.12 -53.22 -14.86
CA SER A 416 -20.96 -54.38 -14.75
C SER A 416 -20.27 -55.51 -14.00
N ARG A 417 -19.01 -55.82 -14.33
CA ARG A 417 -18.19 -56.84 -13.71
C ARG A 417 -17.84 -56.46 -12.26
N SER A 418 -17.41 -55.21 -12.03
CA SER A 418 -17.02 -54.74 -10.72
C SER A 418 -18.21 -54.74 -9.72
N ARG A 419 -19.42 -54.37 -10.19
CA ARG A 419 -20.65 -54.49 -9.39
C ARG A 419 -21.00 -55.93 -9.03
N ALA A 420 -20.83 -56.86 -9.95
CA ALA A 420 -21.09 -58.27 -9.68
C ALA A 420 -20.16 -58.82 -8.58
N GLN A 421 -18.94 -58.31 -8.47
CA GLN A 421 -17.92 -58.69 -7.49
C GLN A 421 -17.96 -57.79 -6.20
N GLY A 422 -18.95 -56.91 -6.06
CA GLY A 422 -19.15 -56.07 -4.86
C GLY A 422 -18.20 -54.90 -4.72
N GLY A 423 -17.54 -54.50 -5.80
CA GLY A 423 -16.64 -53.33 -5.81
C GLY A 423 -17.44 -52.01 -5.90
N ALA A 424 -17.05 -51.02 -5.12
CA ALA A 424 -17.62 -49.67 -5.14
C ALA A 424 -16.71 -48.63 -5.83
N GLY A 425 -15.52 -49.03 -6.32
CA GLY A 425 -14.56 -48.08 -6.91
C GLY A 425 -13.87 -47.16 -5.91
N LEU A 426 -13.92 -47.47 -4.60
CA LEU A 426 -13.30 -46.67 -3.55
C LEU A 426 -11.96 -47.21 -3.04
N GLY A 427 -11.62 -48.48 -3.32
CA GLY A 427 -10.42 -49.10 -2.76
C GLY A 427 -9.11 -48.41 -3.12
N LEU A 428 -8.93 -48.06 -4.41
CA LEU A 428 -7.70 -47.39 -4.87
C LEU A 428 -7.65 -45.90 -4.45
N SER A 429 -8.79 -45.25 -4.25
CA SER A 429 -8.82 -43.89 -3.67
C SER A 429 -8.42 -43.88 -2.20
N ILE A 430 -8.76 -44.92 -1.43
CA ILE A 430 -8.24 -45.13 -0.06
C ILE A 430 -6.73 -45.37 -0.10
N VAL A 431 -6.24 -46.24 -0.98
CA VAL A 431 -4.80 -46.44 -1.16
C VAL A 431 -4.07 -45.15 -1.46
N LYS A 432 -4.59 -44.33 -2.39
CA LYS A 432 -4.02 -43.02 -2.71
C LYS A 432 -3.94 -42.12 -1.48
N ARG A 433 -5.03 -42.06 -0.70
CA ARG A 433 -5.08 -41.24 0.52
C ARG A 433 -4.08 -41.74 1.58
N ILE A 434 -3.91 -43.07 1.72
CA ILE A 434 -2.90 -43.62 2.62
C ILE A 434 -1.49 -43.31 2.12
N CYS A 435 -1.24 -43.36 0.81
CA CYS A 435 0.03 -42.92 0.23
C CYS A 435 0.32 -41.44 0.55
N ASP A 436 -0.69 -40.56 0.45
CA ASP A 436 -0.55 -39.11 0.80
C ASP A 436 -0.16 -38.95 2.29
N VAL A 437 -0.75 -39.73 3.21
CA VAL A 437 -0.38 -39.75 4.63
C VAL A 437 1.07 -40.19 4.84
N HIS A 438 1.54 -41.16 4.08
CA HIS A 438 2.91 -41.68 4.15
C HIS A 438 3.91 -40.87 3.30
N GLN A 439 3.45 -39.85 2.62
CA GLN A 439 4.25 -38.99 1.71
C GLN A 439 4.96 -39.83 0.61
N THR A 440 4.32 -40.89 0.17
CA THR A 440 4.80 -41.77 -0.89
C THR A 440 3.92 -41.70 -2.13
N GLN A 441 4.44 -42.16 -3.28
CA GLN A 441 3.70 -42.21 -4.52
C GLN A 441 3.32 -43.64 -4.86
N LEU A 442 2.11 -43.81 -5.40
CA LEU A 442 1.64 -45.06 -5.94
C LEU A 442 2.09 -45.20 -7.40
N ASN A 443 2.95 -46.13 -7.71
CA ASN A 443 3.36 -46.42 -9.08
C ASN A 443 2.52 -47.58 -9.62
N VAL A 444 2.01 -47.44 -10.85
CA VAL A 444 1.17 -48.41 -11.51
C VAL A 444 1.75 -48.71 -12.90
N GLU A 445 2.14 -49.94 -13.13
CA GLU A 445 2.58 -50.45 -14.40
C GLU A 445 1.58 -51.52 -14.87
N SER A 446 0.91 -51.29 -16.00
CA SER A 446 -0.09 -52.23 -16.49
C SER A 446 -0.10 -52.32 -18.01
N GLN A 447 -0.40 -53.48 -18.52
CA GLN A 447 -0.62 -53.70 -19.95
C GLN A 447 -1.85 -54.58 -20.13
N LEU A 448 -2.71 -54.21 -21.04
CA LEU A 448 -3.93 -54.96 -21.35
C LEU A 448 -3.61 -56.43 -21.69
N GLY A 449 -4.25 -57.38 -20.99
CA GLY A 449 -4.07 -58.82 -21.15
C GLY A 449 -2.80 -59.39 -20.55
N LYS A 450 -1.99 -58.57 -19.82
CA LYS A 450 -0.73 -59.06 -19.19
C LYS A 450 -0.68 -58.89 -17.68
N GLY A 451 -1.69 -58.21 -17.11
CA GLY A 451 -1.75 -57.97 -15.69
C GLY A 451 -1.27 -56.58 -15.27
N THR A 452 -1.15 -56.39 -13.96
CA THR A 452 -0.79 -55.10 -13.34
C THR A 452 0.24 -55.31 -12.24
N ILE A 453 1.16 -54.34 -12.11
CA ILE A 453 2.09 -54.22 -10.99
C ILE A 453 1.79 -52.87 -10.32
N ILE A 454 1.41 -52.92 -9.05
CA ILE A 454 1.25 -51.72 -8.24
C ILE A 454 2.33 -51.70 -7.17
N SER A 455 3.05 -50.59 -7.05
CA SER A 455 4.14 -50.47 -6.07
C SER A 455 4.11 -49.11 -5.34
N PHE A 456 4.64 -49.12 -4.12
CA PHE A 456 4.86 -47.97 -3.30
C PHE A 456 6.12 -48.12 -2.45
N VAL A 457 6.66 -47.01 -1.92
CA VAL A 457 7.93 -47.00 -1.20
C VAL A 457 7.70 -46.56 0.25
N LEU A 458 8.33 -47.25 1.20
CA LEU A 458 8.33 -46.91 2.62
C LEU A 458 9.77 -46.61 3.08
N GLU A 459 9.92 -45.66 4.00
CA GLU A 459 11.21 -45.39 4.62
C GLU A 459 11.55 -46.47 5.66
N VAL A 460 12.78 -47.00 5.56
CA VAL A 460 13.31 -47.97 6.49
C VAL A 460 14.11 -47.25 7.58
N GLN A 461 13.75 -47.52 8.83
CA GLN A 461 14.59 -47.08 9.96
C GLN A 461 15.59 -48.22 10.27
N ASN A 462 16.87 -47.93 10.06
CA ASN A 462 17.90 -48.79 10.66
C ASN A 462 17.88 -48.54 12.17
N ASN A 463 17.75 -49.60 12.96
CA ASN A 463 18.19 -49.55 14.33
C ASN A 463 19.72 -49.33 14.29
N GLU A 464 20.14 -48.07 14.48
CA GLU A 464 21.51 -47.89 14.95
C GLU A 464 21.50 -48.39 16.39
N GLU A 465 22.21 -49.49 16.59
CA GLU A 465 22.61 -50.00 17.91
C GLU A 465 23.39 -48.97 18.70
#